data_55d7f4003b3424085f04299336add25a
#
_entry.id   55d7f4003b3424085f04299336add25a
#
_cell.length_a   1.000
_cell.length_b   1.000
_cell.length_c   1.000
_cell.angle_alpha   90.00
_cell.angle_beta   90.00
_cell.angle_gamma   90.00
#
_symmetry.space_group_name_H-M   'P 1'
#
loop_
_entity.id
_entity.type
_entity.pdbx_description
1 polymer ?
#
loop_
_entity_poly.entity_id
_entity_poly.type
_entity_poly.pdbx_seq_one_letter_code
_entity_poly.pdbx_strand_id
1 'polypeptide(L)'
;SLQSANGSNSKAERVAIQEEVTALNDELNRIAETTSFGGNKLLNGTHGAKSFQIGADNGEAVMLELKDMRSDNKMMGGVSYQAESGKGKDWNVAQGKNDLKISLTDSFGQEQEININAKAGDDIEELATYINGQTDLVKASVDQDGKLQIFAGNNKVEGEVSFSGGLSGELGLGDDKKNVTVDTIDVTSVGGAQESVAIIDAALKYVDSHRAELGAFQNRFNHAISNLDNIN
;
A
#
# COMPACT_ATOMS: atom_id res chain seq x y z
N SER A 1 8.95 -1.00 11.35
CA SER A 1 8.88 -0.40 12.68
C SER A 1 8.64 1.10 12.62
N LEU A 2 7.90 1.63 13.60
CA LEU A 2 7.62 3.07 13.69
C LEU A 2 8.89 3.90 13.91
N GLN A 3 9.93 3.31 14.45
CA GLN A 3 11.20 4.02 14.64
C GLN A 3 11.88 4.41 13.35
N SER A 4 11.79 3.59 12.29
CA SER A 4 12.40 3.94 11.02
C SER A 4 11.65 5.06 10.29
N ALA A 5 10.42 5.35 10.70
CA ALA A 5 9.67 6.48 10.19
C ALA A 5 10.13 7.82 10.76
N ASN A 6 11.03 7.81 11.74
CA ASN A 6 11.58 9.01 12.34
C ASN A 6 12.89 9.40 11.66
N GLY A 7 12.98 10.63 11.16
CA GLY A 7 14.17 11.15 10.48
C GLY A 7 15.43 11.20 11.33
N SER A 8 15.33 11.07 12.67
CA SER A 8 16.48 11.05 13.56
C SER A 8 17.14 9.67 13.71
N ASN A 9 16.57 8.63 13.13
CA ASN A 9 17.13 7.29 13.21
C ASN A 9 18.52 7.21 12.57
N SER A 10 19.42 6.49 13.23
CA SER A 10 20.77 6.26 12.73
C SER A 10 20.76 5.33 11.51
N LYS A 11 21.87 5.34 10.76
CA LYS A 11 22.06 4.43 9.64
C LYS A 11 21.97 2.97 10.07
N ALA A 12 22.55 2.64 11.26
CA ALA A 12 22.50 1.27 11.79
C ALA A 12 21.08 0.84 12.10
N GLU A 13 20.25 1.71 12.65
CA GLU A 13 18.84 1.43 12.90
C GLU A 13 18.08 1.22 11.61
N ARG A 14 18.33 2.04 10.58
CA ARG A 14 17.69 1.89 9.26
C ARG A 14 18.08 0.58 8.59
N VAL A 15 19.35 0.15 8.70
CA VAL A 15 19.78 -1.14 8.18
C VAL A 15 19.08 -2.29 8.90
N ALA A 16 18.96 -2.21 10.24
CA ALA A 16 18.25 -3.24 11.00
C ALA A 16 16.78 -3.34 10.57
N ILE A 17 16.15 -2.22 10.26
CA ILE A 17 14.77 -2.18 9.79
C ILE A 17 14.66 -2.66 8.33
N GLN A 18 15.69 -2.42 7.50
CA GLN A 18 15.75 -3.03 6.17
C GLN A 18 15.73 -4.55 6.27
N GLU A 19 16.45 -5.12 7.20
CA GLU A 19 16.45 -6.57 7.44
C GLU A 19 15.06 -7.05 7.84
N GLU A 20 14.36 -6.31 8.71
CA GLU A 20 12.99 -6.61 9.12
C GLU A 20 12.02 -6.52 7.93
N VAL A 21 12.13 -5.48 7.11
CA VAL A 21 11.30 -5.30 5.91
C VAL A 21 11.57 -6.40 4.90
N THR A 22 12.82 -6.77 4.70
CA THR A 22 13.20 -7.89 3.81
C THR A 22 12.59 -9.19 4.32
N ALA A 23 12.64 -9.44 5.62
CA ALA A 23 12.03 -10.63 6.22
C ALA A 23 10.51 -10.65 6.02
N LEU A 24 9.84 -9.50 6.16
CA LEU A 24 8.40 -9.38 5.90
C LEU A 24 8.08 -9.63 4.43
N ASN A 25 8.88 -9.10 3.53
CA ASN A 25 8.73 -9.33 2.10
C ASN A 25 8.88 -10.82 1.76
N ASP A 26 9.90 -11.48 2.31
CA ASP A 26 10.10 -12.91 2.14
C ASP A 26 8.94 -13.71 2.70
N GLU A 27 8.38 -13.29 3.85
CA GLU A 27 7.21 -13.93 4.45
C GLU A 27 5.97 -13.79 3.57
N LEU A 28 5.74 -12.62 2.98
CA LEU A 28 4.63 -12.41 2.05
C LEU A 28 4.77 -13.33 0.83
N ASN A 29 5.96 -13.43 0.26
CA ASN A 29 6.22 -14.31 -0.87
C ASN A 29 6.06 -15.78 -0.48
N ARG A 30 6.51 -16.15 0.72
CA ARG A 30 6.34 -17.51 1.25
C ARG A 30 4.87 -17.87 1.40
N ILE A 31 4.07 -16.97 1.96
CA ILE A 31 2.62 -17.17 2.09
C ILE A 31 2.00 -17.37 0.72
N ALA A 32 2.36 -16.53 -0.25
CA ALA A 32 1.82 -16.62 -1.61
C ALA A 32 2.20 -17.93 -2.30
N GLU A 33 3.42 -18.42 -2.08
CA GLU A 33 3.93 -19.66 -2.69
C GLU A 33 3.42 -20.91 -2.01
N THR A 34 3.29 -20.89 -0.69
CA THR A 34 2.93 -22.09 0.07
C THR A 34 1.44 -22.29 0.22
N THR A 35 0.64 -21.23 0.10
CA THR A 35 -0.82 -21.36 0.12
C THR A 35 -1.26 -22.07 -1.15
N SER A 36 -1.84 -23.27 -0.99
CA SER A 36 -2.26 -24.09 -2.11
C SER A 36 -3.68 -24.62 -1.88
N PHE A 37 -4.33 -24.92 -3.00
CA PHE A 37 -5.63 -25.53 -3.00
C PHE A 37 -5.59 -26.69 -4.00
N GLY A 38 -5.74 -27.93 -3.50
CA GLY A 38 -5.61 -29.10 -4.35
C GLY A 38 -4.24 -29.21 -5.05
N GLY A 39 -3.17 -28.71 -4.44
CA GLY A 39 -1.82 -28.69 -5.01
C GLY A 39 -1.52 -27.48 -5.88
N ASN A 40 -2.46 -26.56 -6.07
CA ASN A 40 -2.26 -25.33 -6.84
C ASN A 40 -1.95 -24.15 -5.92
N LYS A 41 -1.03 -23.29 -6.36
CA LYS A 41 -0.66 -22.09 -5.61
C LYS A 41 -1.65 -20.97 -5.95
N LEU A 42 -2.60 -20.73 -5.07
CA LEU A 42 -3.68 -19.78 -5.30
C LEU A 42 -3.27 -18.32 -5.15
N LEU A 43 -2.28 -18.03 -4.31
CA LEU A 43 -1.92 -16.66 -3.96
C LEU A 43 -0.87 -16.05 -4.89
N ASN A 44 -0.16 -16.84 -5.68
CA ASN A 44 0.91 -16.33 -6.50
C ASN A 44 0.48 -15.84 -7.89
N GLY A 45 -0.80 -15.98 -8.23
CA GLY A 45 -1.33 -15.50 -9.51
C GLY A 45 -0.86 -16.24 -10.75
N THR A 46 0.01 -17.26 -10.61
CA THR A 46 0.52 -17.99 -11.79
C THR A 46 -0.55 -18.79 -12.51
N HIS A 47 -1.62 -19.09 -11.82
CA HIS A 47 -2.75 -19.84 -12.39
C HIS A 47 -3.87 -18.95 -12.87
N GLY A 48 -3.82 -17.64 -12.58
CA GLY A 48 -4.83 -16.69 -12.99
C GLY A 48 -6.22 -17.04 -12.47
N ALA A 49 -7.21 -16.78 -13.29
CA ALA A 49 -8.58 -17.24 -13.03
C ALA A 49 -8.69 -18.68 -13.46
N LYS A 50 -8.83 -19.60 -12.53
CA LYS A 50 -9.06 -21.01 -12.81
C LYS A 50 -10.43 -21.46 -12.37
N SER A 51 -11.08 -22.20 -13.23
CA SER A 51 -12.28 -22.92 -12.90
C SER A 51 -11.91 -24.25 -12.25
N PHE A 52 -12.24 -24.40 -10.99
CA PHE A 52 -12.16 -25.69 -10.32
C PHE A 52 -13.50 -26.38 -10.49
N GLN A 53 -13.55 -27.37 -11.35
CA GLN A 53 -14.77 -28.11 -11.60
C GLN A 53 -15.08 -29.07 -10.45
N ILE A 54 -16.00 -28.63 -9.61
CA ILE A 54 -16.49 -29.42 -8.49
C ILE A 54 -17.96 -29.72 -8.76
N GLY A 55 -18.22 -30.68 -9.63
CA GLY A 55 -19.55 -30.98 -10.09
C GLY A 55 -20.08 -29.98 -11.11
N ALA A 56 -21.01 -30.41 -11.95
CA ALA A 56 -21.48 -29.64 -13.10
C ALA A 56 -22.16 -28.33 -12.73
N ASP A 57 -22.96 -28.33 -11.67
CA ASP A 57 -23.74 -27.14 -11.27
C ASP A 57 -22.94 -26.14 -10.45
N ASN A 58 -21.76 -26.51 -9.96
CA ASN A 58 -20.93 -25.67 -9.12
C ASN A 58 -19.68 -25.15 -9.83
N GLY A 59 -19.45 -25.57 -11.09
CA GLY A 59 -18.26 -25.18 -11.82
C GLY A 59 -18.11 -23.66 -11.97
N GLU A 60 -19.18 -22.96 -12.25
CA GLU A 60 -19.19 -21.50 -12.34
C GLU A 60 -19.08 -20.83 -10.99
N ALA A 61 -19.74 -21.40 -9.96
CA ALA A 61 -19.74 -20.84 -8.61
C ALA A 61 -18.36 -20.94 -7.93
N VAL A 62 -17.53 -21.90 -8.34
CA VAL A 62 -16.18 -22.06 -7.80
C VAL A 62 -15.13 -21.51 -8.74
N MET A 63 -15.52 -20.83 -9.80
CA MET A 63 -14.59 -20.03 -10.56
C MET A 63 -14.15 -18.85 -9.70
N LEU A 64 -12.92 -18.92 -9.23
CA LEU A 64 -12.35 -17.90 -8.37
C LEU A 64 -11.28 -17.16 -9.17
N GLU A 65 -11.45 -15.86 -9.26
CA GLU A 65 -10.39 -15.02 -9.75
C GLU A 65 -9.28 -14.98 -8.69
N LEU A 66 -8.21 -15.72 -8.97
CA LEU A 66 -7.08 -15.81 -8.07
C LEU A 66 -6.24 -14.56 -8.15
N LYS A 67 -6.15 -13.84 -7.05
CA LYS A 67 -5.37 -12.62 -6.97
C LYS A 67 -3.92 -12.95 -6.61
N ASP A 68 -3.01 -12.31 -7.32
CA ASP A 68 -1.59 -12.47 -7.08
C ASP A 68 -1.17 -11.71 -5.83
N MET A 69 -0.61 -12.43 -4.84
CA MET A 69 -0.13 -11.84 -3.59
C MET A 69 1.38 -11.81 -3.50
N ARG A 70 2.08 -12.01 -4.63
CA ARG A 70 3.52 -11.82 -4.66
C ARG A 70 3.87 -10.35 -4.43
N SER A 71 5.06 -10.10 -3.92
CA SER A 71 5.51 -8.76 -3.57
C SER A 71 5.62 -7.80 -4.77
N ASP A 72 5.65 -8.33 -6.00
CA ASP A 72 5.68 -7.53 -7.23
C ASP A 72 4.29 -7.22 -7.80
N ASN A 73 3.22 -7.73 -7.20
CA ASN A 73 1.84 -7.42 -7.61
C ASN A 73 1.52 -5.96 -7.33
N LYS A 74 0.83 -5.31 -8.29
CA LYS A 74 0.41 -3.92 -8.16
C LYS A 74 -0.43 -3.64 -6.91
N MET A 75 -1.27 -4.61 -6.50
CA MET A 75 -2.10 -4.46 -5.30
C MET A 75 -1.29 -4.56 -4.01
N MET A 76 -0.03 -5.03 -4.09
CA MET A 76 0.93 -5.02 -2.98
C MET A 76 1.75 -3.73 -2.94
N GLY A 77 1.33 -2.71 -3.63
CA GLY A 77 2.01 -1.43 -3.68
C GLY A 77 1.05 -0.30 -3.99
N GLY A 78 1.56 0.70 -4.65
CA GLY A 78 0.80 1.88 -5.02
C GLY A 78 1.63 2.86 -5.83
N VAL A 79 1.22 4.12 -5.78
CA VAL A 79 1.91 5.20 -6.45
C VAL A 79 2.46 6.17 -5.41
N SER A 80 3.74 6.49 -5.53
CA SER A 80 4.40 7.49 -4.71
C SER A 80 4.52 8.80 -5.49
N TYR A 81 3.99 9.87 -4.92
CA TYR A 81 4.07 11.23 -5.46
C TYR A 81 5.10 11.99 -4.65
N GLN A 82 6.18 12.42 -5.28
CA GLN A 82 7.25 13.13 -4.61
C GLN A 82 7.22 14.62 -4.94
N ALA A 83 7.35 15.46 -3.93
CA ALA A 83 7.50 16.89 -4.14
C ALA A 83 8.81 17.20 -4.88
N GLU A 84 8.78 18.15 -5.79
CA GLU A 84 9.98 18.56 -6.53
C GLU A 84 10.94 19.38 -5.66
N SER A 85 10.39 20.17 -4.72
CA SER A 85 11.15 21.03 -3.82
C SER A 85 11.41 20.37 -2.48
N GLY A 86 12.69 20.11 -2.18
CA GLY A 86 13.10 19.74 -0.84
C GLY A 86 13.07 20.95 0.10
N LYS A 87 12.71 20.73 1.35
CA LYS A 87 12.64 21.78 2.37
C LYS A 87 13.63 21.48 3.50
N GLY A 88 14.42 22.47 3.86
CA GLY A 88 15.35 22.36 4.98
C GLY A 88 14.64 22.48 6.32
N LYS A 89 15.42 22.29 7.39
CA LYS A 89 14.90 22.33 8.77
C LYS A 89 14.33 23.69 9.15
N ASP A 90 14.77 24.77 8.48
CA ASP A 90 14.31 26.12 8.76
C ASP A 90 13.05 26.52 7.98
N TRP A 91 12.60 25.65 7.07
CA TRP A 91 11.37 25.90 6.35
C TRP A 91 10.15 25.66 7.25
N ASN A 92 9.21 26.57 7.15
CA ASN A 92 7.93 26.45 7.84
C ASN A 92 6.77 26.75 6.92
N VAL A 93 5.64 26.13 7.20
CA VAL A 93 4.38 26.42 6.52
C VAL A 93 4.04 27.90 6.75
N ALA A 94 3.84 28.63 5.65
CA ALA A 94 3.51 30.05 5.69
C ALA A 94 2.01 30.25 5.86
N GLN A 95 1.64 31.25 6.64
CA GLN A 95 0.25 31.66 6.76
C GLN A 95 -0.25 32.20 5.41
N GLY A 96 -1.45 31.78 5.00
CA GLY A 96 -2.03 32.12 3.71
C GLY A 96 -1.61 31.23 2.55
N LYS A 97 -0.64 30.33 2.75
CA LYS A 97 -0.22 29.29 1.78
C LYS A 97 -0.17 27.93 2.44
N ASN A 98 -1.09 27.67 3.34
CA ASN A 98 -1.14 26.48 4.16
C ASN A 98 -2.19 25.46 3.72
N ASP A 99 -2.87 25.74 2.63
CA ASP A 99 -3.91 24.87 2.11
C ASP A 99 -3.36 23.85 1.12
N LEU A 100 -3.84 22.63 1.24
CA LEU A 100 -3.57 21.53 0.32
C LEU A 100 -4.87 20.78 0.09
N LYS A 101 -5.27 20.63 -1.16
CA LYS A 101 -6.39 19.79 -1.55
C LYS A 101 -5.84 18.55 -2.25
N ILE A 102 -6.22 17.38 -1.75
CA ILE A 102 -5.89 16.10 -2.35
C ILE A 102 -7.19 15.53 -2.93
N SER A 103 -7.22 15.33 -4.24
CA SER A 103 -8.39 14.78 -4.94
C SER A 103 -8.05 13.41 -5.48
N LEU A 104 -8.87 12.43 -5.17
CA LEU A 104 -8.65 11.05 -5.58
C LEU A 104 -9.99 10.31 -5.72
N THR A 105 -9.94 9.14 -6.35
CA THR A 105 -11.04 8.18 -6.38
C THR A 105 -10.67 7.02 -5.44
N ASP A 106 -11.56 6.67 -4.53
CA ASP A 106 -11.32 5.57 -3.59
C ASP A 106 -11.56 4.20 -4.25
N SER A 107 -11.30 3.14 -3.50
CA SER A 107 -11.46 1.77 -4.00
C SER A 107 -12.92 1.37 -4.27
N PHE A 108 -13.87 2.17 -3.83
CA PHE A 108 -15.30 1.98 -4.10
C PHE A 108 -15.78 2.82 -5.31
N GLY A 109 -14.88 3.49 -6.01
CA GLY A 109 -15.19 4.33 -7.15
C GLY A 109 -15.76 5.70 -6.79
N GLN A 110 -15.70 6.10 -5.53
CA GLN A 110 -16.18 7.40 -5.06
C GLN A 110 -15.07 8.44 -5.11
N GLU A 111 -15.43 9.62 -5.62
CA GLU A 111 -14.51 10.74 -5.60
C GLU A 111 -14.41 11.33 -4.19
N GLN A 112 -13.19 11.53 -3.73
CA GLN A 112 -12.88 12.10 -2.43
C GLN A 112 -12.03 13.34 -2.59
N GLU A 113 -12.40 14.40 -1.86
CA GLU A 113 -11.60 15.60 -1.72
C GLU A 113 -11.15 15.72 -0.26
N ILE A 114 -9.85 15.72 -0.05
CA ILE A 114 -9.27 15.87 1.27
C ILE A 114 -8.71 17.28 1.35
N ASN A 115 -9.33 18.11 2.19
CA ASN A 115 -8.91 19.49 2.40
C ASN A 115 -8.04 19.55 3.65
N ILE A 116 -6.80 19.96 3.46
CA ILE A 116 -5.82 20.07 4.52
C ILE A 116 -5.49 21.54 4.72
N ASN A 117 -5.69 22.01 5.93
CA ASN A 117 -5.26 23.34 6.36
C ASN A 117 -4.14 23.15 7.36
N ALA A 118 -2.91 23.13 6.88
CA ALA A 118 -1.74 22.92 7.71
C ALA A 118 -1.55 24.10 8.67
N LYS A 119 -0.95 23.81 9.80
CA LYS A 119 -0.66 24.83 10.80
C LYS A 119 0.53 25.68 10.35
N ALA A 120 0.33 27.00 10.27
CA ALA A 120 1.42 27.92 10.00
C ALA A 120 2.51 27.77 11.06
N GLY A 121 3.76 27.70 10.64
CA GLY A 121 4.90 27.48 11.52
C GLY A 121 5.37 26.01 11.62
N ASP A 122 4.57 25.05 11.15
CA ASP A 122 4.98 23.66 11.11
C ASP A 122 6.11 23.44 10.11
N ASP A 123 7.07 22.61 10.46
CA ASP A 123 8.11 22.17 9.54
C ASP A 123 7.59 21.08 8.59
N ILE A 124 8.44 20.62 7.69
CA ILE A 124 8.02 19.66 6.66
C ILE A 124 7.62 18.30 7.28
N GLU A 125 8.28 17.86 8.34
CA GLU A 125 7.95 16.61 9.02
C GLU A 125 6.65 16.72 9.82
N GLU A 126 6.43 17.85 10.49
CA GLU A 126 5.16 18.14 11.17
C GLU A 126 4.01 18.20 10.17
N LEU A 127 4.25 18.76 8.98
CA LEU A 127 3.27 18.75 7.90
C LEU A 127 2.90 17.33 7.48
N ALA A 128 3.89 16.46 7.28
CA ALA A 128 3.64 15.06 6.93
C ALA A 128 2.82 14.35 8.02
N THR A 129 3.16 14.56 9.27
CA THR A 129 2.41 14.00 10.40
C THR A 129 0.97 14.51 10.44
N TYR A 130 0.78 15.79 10.18
CA TYR A 130 -0.56 16.38 10.13
C TYR A 130 -1.40 15.78 9.02
N ILE A 131 -0.84 15.62 7.82
CA ILE A 131 -1.54 14.96 6.69
C ILE A 131 -1.99 13.55 7.10
N ASN A 132 -1.11 12.79 7.72
CA ASN A 132 -1.42 11.43 8.17
C ASN A 132 -2.53 11.39 9.24
N GLY A 133 -2.67 12.44 10.01
CA GLY A 133 -3.76 12.59 10.98
C GLY A 133 -5.10 12.95 10.35
N GLN A 134 -5.12 13.48 9.13
CA GLN A 134 -6.33 13.95 8.47
C GLN A 134 -6.98 12.90 7.58
N THR A 135 -6.23 11.90 7.12
CA THR A 135 -6.75 10.89 6.20
C THR A 135 -5.99 9.59 6.32
N ASP A 136 -6.70 8.48 6.08
CA ASP A 136 -6.10 7.15 5.95
C ASP A 136 -5.98 6.70 4.49
N LEU A 137 -6.44 7.50 3.54
CA LEU A 137 -6.44 7.15 2.12
C LEU A 137 -5.04 7.27 1.49
N VAL A 138 -4.22 8.18 2.01
CA VAL A 138 -2.83 8.35 1.59
C VAL A 138 -1.94 8.44 2.82
N LYS A 139 -0.65 8.20 2.63
CA LYS A 139 0.36 8.34 3.69
C LYS A 139 1.46 9.30 3.26
N ALA A 140 1.76 10.24 4.13
CA ALA A 140 2.78 11.25 3.91
C ALA A 140 4.06 10.89 4.65
N SER A 141 5.19 11.15 4.02
CA SER A 141 6.51 10.99 4.60
C SER A 141 7.47 12.03 4.00
N VAL A 142 8.65 12.15 4.57
CA VAL A 142 9.67 13.09 4.10
C VAL A 142 10.95 12.31 3.82
N ASP A 143 11.56 12.53 2.66
CA ASP A 143 12.80 11.87 2.30
C ASP A 143 14.03 12.59 2.90
N GLN A 144 15.22 12.04 2.63
CA GLN A 144 16.47 12.57 3.15
C GLN A 144 16.80 13.97 2.63
N ASP A 145 16.22 14.36 1.48
CA ASP A 145 16.42 15.68 0.86
C ASP A 145 15.35 16.69 1.29
N GLY A 146 14.50 16.33 2.24
CA GLY A 146 13.41 17.16 2.72
C GLY A 146 12.23 17.24 1.77
N LYS A 147 12.11 16.32 0.84
CA LYS A 147 10.99 16.27 -0.10
C LYS A 147 9.82 15.50 0.50
N LEU A 148 8.65 16.09 0.44
CA LEU A 148 7.42 15.42 0.86
C LEU A 148 7.08 14.31 -0.13
N GLN A 149 6.75 13.14 0.38
CA GLN A 149 6.28 11.98 -0.40
C GLN A 149 4.87 11.64 0.03
N ILE A 150 3.98 11.49 -0.93
CA ILE A 150 2.59 11.04 -0.69
C ILE A 150 2.43 9.68 -1.36
N PHE A 151 2.19 8.66 -0.56
CA PHE A 151 1.95 7.30 -1.03
C PHE A 151 0.46 7.01 -1.07
N ALA A 152 -0.03 6.59 -2.24
CA ALA A 152 -1.40 6.13 -2.44
C ALA A 152 -1.40 4.64 -2.77
N GLY A 153 -1.88 3.82 -1.85
CA GLY A 153 -1.96 2.37 -2.04
C GLY A 153 -3.03 2.00 -3.07
N ASN A 154 -2.71 1.08 -3.96
CA ASN A 154 -3.64 0.61 -4.99
C ASN A 154 -4.86 -0.12 -4.41
N ASN A 155 -4.77 -0.55 -3.16
CA ASN A 155 -5.90 -1.16 -2.44
C ASN A 155 -6.91 -0.14 -1.91
N LYS A 156 -6.55 1.15 -1.83
CA LYS A 156 -7.40 2.22 -1.32
C LYS A 156 -7.75 3.28 -2.35
N VAL A 157 -6.90 3.46 -3.34
CA VAL A 157 -7.02 4.54 -4.32
C VAL A 157 -6.98 3.97 -5.73
N GLU A 158 -7.96 4.35 -6.54
CA GLU A 158 -8.01 4.03 -7.96
C GLU A 158 -7.54 5.22 -8.78
N GLY A 159 -6.66 4.97 -9.75
CA GLY A 159 -6.18 6.00 -10.66
C GLY A 159 -5.25 7.03 -10.01
N GLU A 160 -5.16 8.17 -10.65
CA GLU A 160 -4.25 9.23 -10.24
C GLU A 160 -4.79 10.08 -9.12
N VAL A 161 -3.88 10.57 -8.29
CA VAL A 161 -4.17 11.55 -7.25
C VAL A 161 -3.73 12.92 -7.77
N SER A 162 -4.58 13.92 -7.58
CA SER A 162 -4.24 15.30 -7.94
C SER A 162 -4.14 16.18 -6.71
N PHE A 163 -3.28 17.17 -6.80
CA PHE A 163 -2.97 18.08 -5.71
C PHE A 163 -3.20 19.52 -6.16
N SER A 164 -3.75 20.33 -5.29
CA SER A 164 -3.93 21.77 -5.52
C SER A 164 -3.80 22.54 -4.21
N GLY A 165 -3.78 23.86 -4.29
CA GLY A 165 -3.63 24.74 -3.14
C GLY A 165 -2.24 25.34 -3.02
N GLY A 166 -2.07 26.23 -2.06
CA GLY A 166 -0.81 26.95 -1.86
C GLY A 166 0.37 26.05 -1.54
N LEU A 167 0.16 25.02 -0.72
CA LEU A 167 1.22 24.05 -0.40
C LEU A 167 1.61 23.20 -1.61
N SER A 168 0.66 22.79 -2.42
CA SER A 168 0.96 22.01 -3.63
C SER A 168 1.89 22.79 -4.56
N GLY A 169 1.62 24.07 -4.78
CA GLY A 169 2.46 24.92 -5.60
C GLY A 169 3.86 25.13 -5.00
N GLU A 170 3.92 25.38 -3.71
CA GLU A 170 5.20 25.63 -3.03
C GLU A 170 6.09 24.39 -2.97
N LEU A 171 5.50 23.22 -2.77
CA LEU A 171 6.24 21.96 -2.68
C LEU A 171 6.49 21.30 -4.03
N GLY A 172 5.71 21.67 -5.04
CA GLY A 172 5.78 21.02 -6.35
C GLY A 172 5.28 19.59 -6.34
N LEU A 173 4.05 19.41 -5.86
CA LEU A 173 3.42 18.08 -5.82
C LEU A 173 2.70 17.75 -7.13
N GLY A 174 2.77 16.51 -7.55
CA GLY A 174 1.91 15.94 -8.58
C GLY A 174 2.59 15.50 -9.86
N ASP A 175 3.71 16.11 -10.23
CA ASP A 175 4.37 15.81 -11.50
C ASP A 175 5.36 14.64 -11.40
N ASP A 176 6.02 14.50 -10.26
CA ASP A 176 6.96 13.41 -10.01
C ASP A 176 6.24 12.27 -9.28
N LYS A 177 5.98 11.19 -10.00
CA LYS A 177 5.32 10.00 -9.46
C LYS A 177 5.97 8.74 -9.97
N LYS A 178 5.93 7.70 -9.15
CA LYS A 178 6.44 6.37 -9.52
C LYS A 178 5.58 5.28 -8.92
N ASN A 179 5.50 4.16 -9.62
CA ASN A 179 4.88 2.95 -9.09
C ASN A 179 5.87 2.27 -8.14
N VAL A 180 5.38 1.87 -6.98
CA VAL A 180 6.17 1.17 -5.97
C VAL A 180 5.43 -0.07 -5.51
N THR A 181 6.18 -1.14 -5.24
CA THR A 181 5.66 -2.41 -4.74
C THR A 181 6.54 -2.90 -3.60
N VAL A 182 6.09 -3.94 -2.89
CA VAL A 182 6.82 -4.48 -1.74
C VAL A 182 8.24 -4.90 -2.11
N ASP A 183 8.45 -5.45 -3.31
CA ASP A 183 9.76 -5.90 -3.76
C ASP A 183 10.74 -4.77 -4.08
N THR A 184 10.24 -3.53 -4.22
CA THR A 184 11.08 -2.35 -4.52
C THR A 184 11.43 -1.53 -3.27
N ILE A 185 11.14 -2.05 -2.08
CA ILE A 185 11.35 -1.33 -0.82
C ILE A 185 12.84 -1.10 -0.56
N ASP A 186 13.17 0.13 -0.19
CA ASP A 186 14.49 0.51 0.28
C ASP A 186 14.36 1.38 1.54
N VAL A 187 14.85 0.89 2.67
CA VAL A 187 14.83 1.61 3.96
C VAL A 187 16.20 2.16 4.37
N THR A 188 17.17 2.11 3.46
CA THR A 188 18.52 2.63 3.74
C THR A 188 18.55 4.16 3.80
N SER A 189 17.55 4.82 3.21
CA SER A 189 17.33 6.26 3.36
C SER A 189 16.14 6.52 4.29
N VAL A 190 16.06 7.74 4.85
CA VAL A 190 14.94 8.12 5.74
C VAL A 190 13.60 8.05 5.03
N GLY A 191 13.51 8.65 3.83
CA GLY A 191 12.26 8.64 3.07
C GLY A 191 11.86 7.25 2.62
N GLY A 192 12.84 6.41 2.23
CA GLY A 192 12.60 5.01 1.91
C GLY A 192 12.05 4.23 3.10
N ALA A 193 12.59 4.47 4.30
CA ALA A 193 12.12 3.82 5.52
C ALA A 193 10.67 4.17 5.86
N GLN A 194 10.32 5.45 5.81
CA GLN A 194 8.95 5.92 6.09
C GLN A 194 7.95 5.37 5.08
N GLU A 195 8.25 5.47 3.81
CA GLU A 195 7.38 4.99 2.73
C GLU A 195 7.25 3.46 2.78
N SER A 196 8.32 2.74 3.12
CA SER A 196 8.32 1.29 3.22
C SER A 196 7.35 0.78 4.27
N VAL A 197 7.23 1.47 5.40
CA VAL A 197 6.23 1.12 6.43
C VAL A 197 4.82 1.21 5.84
N ALA A 198 4.52 2.25 5.08
CA ALA A 198 3.22 2.42 4.44
C ALA A 198 2.94 1.36 3.38
N ILE A 199 3.94 1.00 2.58
CA ILE A 199 3.82 -0.03 1.54
C ILE A 199 3.56 -1.40 2.17
N ILE A 200 4.32 -1.76 3.20
CA ILE A 200 4.15 -3.03 3.92
C ILE A 200 2.78 -3.10 4.60
N ASP A 201 2.35 -2.02 5.23
CA ASP A 201 1.02 -1.97 5.87
C ASP A 201 -0.10 -2.20 4.84
N ALA A 202 -0.01 -1.55 3.68
CA ALA A 202 -0.98 -1.74 2.61
C ALA A 202 -0.96 -3.18 2.08
N ALA A 203 0.23 -3.76 1.91
CA ALA A 203 0.37 -5.15 1.45
C ALA A 203 -0.21 -6.15 2.44
N LEU A 204 0.05 -5.96 3.74
CA LEU A 204 -0.50 -6.82 4.78
C LEU A 204 -2.02 -6.76 4.84
N LYS A 205 -2.60 -5.58 4.71
CA LYS A 205 -4.05 -5.41 4.65
C LYS A 205 -4.66 -6.10 3.43
N TYR A 206 -3.98 -6.01 2.29
CA TYR A 206 -4.41 -6.71 1.09
C TYR A 206 -4.41 -8.23 1.27
N VAL A 207 -3.32 -8.79 1.82
CA VAL A 207 -3.21 -10.22 2.12
C VAL A 207 -4.30 -10.64 3.10
N ASP A 208 -4.49 -9.91 4.19
CA ASP A 208 -5.48 -10.25 5.21
C ASP A 208 -6.90 -10.29 4.65
N SER A 209 -7.28 -9.33 3.82
CA SER A 209 -8.60 -9.31 3.20
C SER A 209 -8.84 -10.50 2.27
N HIS A 210 -7.80 -10.94 1.55
CA HIS A 210 -7.92 -12.06 0.62
C HIS A 210 -7.80 -13.42 1.30
N ARG A 211 -7.13 -13.51 2.43
CA ARG A 211 -7.09 -14.75 3.23
C ARG A 211 -8.48 -15.16 3.70
N ALA A 212 -9.29 -14.21 4.10
CA ALA A 212 -10.68 -14.48 4.50
C ALA A 212 -11.51 -15.03 3.32
N GLU A 213 -11.36 -14.45 2.14
CA GLU A 213 -12.04 -14.91 0.92
C GLU A 213 -11.61 -16.34 0.56
N LEU A 214 -10.32 -16.61 0.60
CA LEU A 214 -9.77 -17.93 0.31
C LEU A 214 -10.23 -18.97 1.32
N GLY A 215 -10.29 -18.63 2.60
CA GLY A 215 -10.80 -19.51 3.65
C GLY A 215 -12.26 -19.88 3.43
N ALA A 216 -13.09 -18.91 3.08
CA ALA A 216 -14.50 -19.15 2.78
C ALA A 216 -14.67 -20.03 1.52
N PHE A 217 -13.84 -19.79 0.50
CA PHE A 217 -13.83 -20.60 -0.72
C PHE A 217 -13.41 -22.06 -0.41
N GLN A 218 -12.34 -22.27 0.38
CA GLN A 218 -11.89 -23.59 0.77
C GLN A 218 -12.97 -24.37 1.52
N ASN A 219 -13.69 -23.70 2.42
CA ASN A 219 -14.78 -24.33 3.16
C ASN A 219 -15.90 -24.78 2.21
N ARG A 220 -16.29 -23.93 1.28
CA ARG A 220 -17.32 -24.29 0.29
C ARG A 220 -16.86 -25.43 -0.61
N PHE A 221 -15.59 -25.42 -1.01
CA PHE A 221 -15.02 -26.47 -1.81
C PHE A 221 -15.03 -27.81 -1.07
N ASN A 222 -14.60 -27.81 0.19
CA ASN A 222 -14.59 -29.02 1.02
C ASN A 222 -16.01 -29.58 1.23
N HIS A 223 -17.01 -28.72 1.42
CA HIS A 223 -18.39 -29.14 1.50
C HIS A 223 -18.90 -29.76 0.19
N ALA A 224 -18.52 -29.17 -0.93
CA ALA A 224 -18.90 -29.70 -2.25
C ALA A 224 -18.30 -31.09 -2.47
N ILE A 225 -17.04 -31.29 -2.11
CA ILE A 225 -16.36 -32.58 -2.19
C ILE A 225 -17.07 -33.61 -1.29
N SER A 226 -17.35 -33.25 -0.05
CA SER A 226 -18.05 -34.13 0.90
C SER A 226 -19.42 -34.55 0.39
N ASN A 227 -20.15 -33.62 -0.23
CA ASN A 227 -21.46 -33.92 -0.82
C ASN A 227 -21.33 -34.85 -2.01
N LEU A 228 -20.31 -34.74 -2.84
CA LEU A 228 -20.06 -35.63 -3.96
C LEU A 228 -19.71 -37.06 -3.47
N ASP A 229 -18.91 -37.17 -2.41
CA ASP A 229 -18.55 -38.44 -1.82
C ASP A 229 -19.76 -39.15 -1.21
N ASN A 230 -20.73 -38.41 -0.68
CA ASN A 230 -21.96 -38.94 -0.12
C ASN A 230 -23.01 -39.39 -1.15
N ILE A 231 -22.87 -38.94 -2.41
CA ILE A 231 -23.76 -39.31 -3.51
C ILE A 231 -23.32 -40.62 -4.20
N ASN A 232 -22.07 -41.00 -4.07
CA ASN A 232 -21.52 -42.26 -4.56
C ASN A 232 -21.59 -43.34 -3.50
#